data_d9e40f1553a10e8d254deebf4a5194ce
#
_entry.id   d9e40f1553a10e8d254deebf4a5194ce
#
_cell.length_a   1.000
_cell.length_b   1.000
_cell.length_c   1.000
_cell.angle_alpha   90.00
_cell.angle_beta   90.00
_cell.angle_gamma   90.00
#
_symmetry.space_group_name_H-M   'P 1'
#
loop_
_entity.id
_entity.type
_entity.pdbx_description
1 polymer ?
#
loop_
_entity_poly.entity_id
_entity_poly.type
_entity_poly.pdbx_seq_one_letter_code
_entity_poly.pdbx_strand_id
1 'polypeptide(L)'
;GDRPVIVRVFDEIVRSVPEDLYFQELEVEGNKVRISGTASTNNRVSALMRNFDQSEWFRDPSLIKVESKSPGVNEFEIVMTRINPRAEEDDNG
;
A
#
# COMPACT_ATOMS: atom_id res chain seq x y z
N GLY A 1 6.03 -24.02 7.34
CA GLY A 1 4.79 -23.56 7.21
C GLY A 1 4.57 -22.47 6.21
N ASP A 2 3.46 -22.61 5.57
CA ASP A 2 3.09 -21.63 4.56
C ASP A 2 2.36 -20.48 5.20
N ARG A 3 2.86 -19.32 4.95
CA ARG A 3 2.20 -18.12 5.43
C ARG A 3 1.06 -17.77 4.49
N PRO A 4 -0.06 -17.34 5.03
CA PRO A 4 -1.13 -16.86 4.17
C PRO A 4 -0.66 -15.70 3.30
N VAL A 5 -1.21 -15.62 2.10
CA VAL A 5 -0.86 -14.56 1.18
C VAL A 5 -1.11 -13.19 1.81
N ILE A 6 -2.19 -13.08 2.59
CA ILE A 6 -2.52 -11.80 3.20
C ILE A 6 -1.41 -11.33 4.15
N VAL A 7 -0.73 -12.24 4.81
CA VAL A 7 0.37 -11.85 5.70
C VAL A 7 1.53 -11.29 4.89
N ARG A 8 1.82 -11.89 3.74
CA ARG A 8 2.89 -11.39 2.88
C ARG A 8 2.56 -10.02 2.31
N VAL A 9 1.31 -9.82 1.95
CA VAL A 9 0.86 -8.52 1.47
C VAL A 9 1.04 -7.48 2.55
N PHE A 10 0.66 -7.82 3.78
CA PHE A 10 0.80 -6.91 4.90
C PHE A 10 2.27 -6.57 5.16
N ASP A 11 3.13 -7.59 5.12
CA ASP A 11 4.56 -7.38 5.31
C ASP A 11 5.13 -6.43 4.26
N GLU A 12 4.69 -6.60 3.02
CA GLU A 12 5.18 -5.76 1.94
C GLU A 12 4.72 -4.32 2.12
N ILE A 13 3.49 -4.14 2.56
CA ILE A 13 2.97 -2.80 2.81
C ILE A 13 3.79 -2.12 3.89
N VAL A 14 4.04 -2.84 5.00
CA VAL A 14 4.80 -2.27 6.11
C VAL A 14 6.21 -1.92 5.67
N ARG A 15 6.81 -2.78 4.84
CA ARG A 15 8.16 -2.54 4.36
C ARG A 15 8.25 -1.33 3.45
N SER A 16 7.14 -0.98 2.80
CA SER A 16 7.12 0.12 1.85
C SER A 16 6.92 1.48 2.50
N VAL A 17 6.67 1.50 3.80
CA VAL A 17 6.34 2.74 4.51
C VAL A 17 7.59 3.61 4.69
N PRO A 18 7.57 4.86 4.19
CA PRO A 18 8.66 5.79 4.47
C PRO A 18 8.55 6.36 5.87
N GLU A 19 9.54 7.15 6.25
CA GLU A 19 9.53 7.80 7.55
C GLU A 19 8.39 8.81 7.64
N ASP A 20 7.92 9.06 8.85
CA ASP A 20 6.93 10.10 9.15
C ASP A 20 5.63 9.88 8.40
N LEU A 21 5.26 8.63 8.28
CA LEU A 21 4.00 8.25 7.64
C LEU A 21 3.38 7.13 8.45
N TYR A 22 2.10 7.23 8.72
CA TYR A 22 1.39 6.26 9.53
C TYR A 22 0.11 5.83 8.85
N PHE A 23 -0.16 4.53 8.90
CA PHE A 23 -1.41 3.99 8.39
C PHE A 23 -2.48 4.03 9.45
N GLN A 24 -3.69 4.33 9.02
CA GLN A 24 -4.86 4.31 9.90
C GLN A 24 -5.80 3.18 9.56
N GLU A 25 -5.95 2.87 8.29
CA GLU A 25 -6.83 1.81 7.86
C GLU A 25 -6.21 1.06 6.70
N LEU A 26 -6.47 -0.22 6.69
CA LEU A 26 -6.05 -1.10 5.60
C LEU A 26 -7.20 -2.03 5.30
N GLU A 27 -7.68 -2.01 4.07
CA GLU A 27 -8.74 -2.91 3.63
C GLU A 27 -8.24 -3.71 2.44
N VAL A 28 -8.50 -4.99 2.46
CA VAL A 28 -8.18 -5.87 1.34
C VAL A 28 -9.46 -6.60 0.98
N GLU A 29 -9.89 -6.40 -0.26
CA GLU A 29 -11.09 -7.04 -0.75
C GLU A 29 -10.80 -7.60 -2.13
N GLY A 30 -10.73 -8.93 -2.21
CA GLY A 30 -10.30 -9.56 -3.45
C GLY A 30 -8.91 -9.08 -3.81
N ASN A 31 -8.79 -8.51 -4.99
CA ASN A 31 -7.52 -7.97 -5.46
C ASN A 31 -7.34 -6.50 -5.14
N LYS A 32 -8.33 -5.87 -4.53
CA LYS A 32 -8.23 -4.46 -4.20
C LYS A 32 -7.66 -4.24 -2.83
N VAL A 33 -6.75 -3.29 -2.74
CA VAL A 33 -6.16 -2.89 -1.47
C VAL A 33 -6.38 -1.39 -1.32
N ARG A 34 -6.95 -1.01 -0.19
CA ARG A 34 -7.17 0.39 0.13
C ARG A 34 -6.43 0.72 1.42
N ILE A 35 -5.66 1.77 1.37
CA ILE A 35 -4.86 2.20 2.52
C ILE A 35 -5.16 3.67 2.78
N SER A 36 -5.40 4.01 4.02
CA SER A 36 -5.49 5.39 4.42
C SER A 36 -4.60 5.65 5.62
N GLY A 37 -4.17 6.89 5.75
CA GLY A 37 -3.29 7.24 6.84
C GLY A 37 -2.94 8.70 6.82
N THR A 38 -1.87 9.04 7.55
CA THR A 38 -1.38 10.40 7.62
C THR A 38 0.12 10.43 7.36
N ALA A 39 0.57 11.53 6.76
CA ALA A 39 1.97 11.77 6.50
C ALA A 39 2.31 13.19 6.92
N SER A 40 3.57 13.41 7.29
CA SER A 40 4.01 14.72 7.71
C SER A 40 4.09 15.68 6.53
N THR A 41 4.41 15.17 5.35
CA THR A 41 4.48 15.98 4.14
C THR A 41 3.94 15.19 2.96
N ASN A 42 3.58 15.90 1.91
CA ASN A 42 3.13 15.24 0.67
C ASN A 42 4.26 14.46 0.02
N ASN A 43 5.50 14.83 0.26
CA ASN A 43 6.63 14.09 -0.28
C ASN A 43 6.66 12.66 0.25
N ARG A 44 6.22 12.46 1.48
CA ARG A 44 6.18 11.11 2.05
C ARG A 44 5.13 10.26 1.34
N VAL A 45 4.00 10.88 1.00
CA VAL A 45 2.97 10.17 0.25
C VAL A 45 3.50 9.78 -1.12
N SER A 46 4.20 10.68 -1.78
CA SER A 46 4.78 10.38 -3.10
C SER A 46 5.79 9.25 -3.02
N ALA A 47 6.59 9.25 -1.95
CA ALA A 47 7.57 8.17 -1.75
C ALA A 47 6.87 6.83 -1.56
N LEU A 48 5.78 6.82 -0.80
CA LEU A 48 5.02 5.60 -0.60
C LEU A 48 4.44 5.09 -1.92
N MET A 49 3.89 5.99 -2.72
CA MET A 49 3.34 5.63 -4.03
C MET A 49 4.42 5.00 -4.91
N ARG A 50 5.61 5.60 -4.90
CA ARG A 50 6.71 5.10 -5.69
C ARG A 50 7.14 3.72 -5.22
N ASN A 51 7.17 3.52 -3.91
CA ASN A 51 7.54 2.24 -3.35
C ASN A 51 6.54 1.14 -3.75
N PHE A 52 5.26 1.47 -3.71
CA PHE A 52 4.24 0.52 -4.14
C PHE A 52 4.35 0.22 -5.63
N ASP A 53 4.64 1.25 -6.43
CA ASP A 53 4.76 1.08 -7.87
C ASP A 53 5.92 0.16 -8.23
N GLN A 54 6.96 0.15 -7.41
CA GLN A 54 8.13 -0.69 -7.65
C GLN A 54 7.99 -2.09 -7.07
N SER A 55 6.96 -2.32 -6.27
CA SER A 55 6.76 -3.61 -5.63
C SER A 55 6.19 -4.62 -6.62
N GLU A 56 6.64 -5.85 -6.53
CA GLU A 56 6.10 -6.93 -7.34
C GLU A 56 4.72 -7.38 -6.87
N TRP A 57 4.31 -6.92 -5.70
CA TRP A 57 3.06 -7.36 -5.09
C TRP A 57 1.87 -6.48 -5.43
N PHE A 58 2.13 -5.31 -6.01
CA PHE A 58 1.06 -4.35 -6.26
C PHE A 58 1.14 -3.77 -7.65
N ARG A 59 -0.01 -3.36 -8.15
CA ARG A 59 -0.13 -2.78 -9.48
C ARG A 59 -1.05 -1.58 -9.41
N ASP A 60 -0.75 -0.58 -10.22
CA ASP A 60 -1.62 0.59 -10.42
C ASP A 60 -1.98 1.30 -9.13
N PRO A 61 -0.98 1.67 -8.31
CA PRO A 61 -1.30 2.47 -7.13
C PRO A 61 -1.87 3.81 -7.57
N SER A 62 -3.00 4.18 -6.97
CA SER A 62 -3.68 5.42 -7.29
C SER A 62 -3.92 6.20 -6.01
N LEU A 63 -3.52 7.46 -6.03
CA LEU A 63 -3.80 8.35 -4.91
C LEU A 63 -5.19 8.94 -5.12
N ILE A 64 -6.13 8.51 -4.29
CA ILE A 64 -7.51 8.93 -4.42
C ILE A 64 -7.74 10.27 -3.73
N LYS A 65 -7.04 10.47 -2.63
CA LYS A 65 -7.28 11.64 -1.80
C LYS A 65 -6.01 12.00 -1.07
N VAL A 66 -5.74 13.30 -0.99
CA VAL A 66 -4.74 13.83 -0.07
C VAL A 66 -5.28 15.16 0.42
N GLU A 67 -5.25 15.35 1.74
CA GLU A 67 -5.86 16.53 2.34
C GLU A 67 -5.04 16.98 3.53
N SER A 68 -4.68 18.25 3.56
CA SER A 68 -3.96 18.81 4.69
C SER A 68 -4.97 19.17 5.78
N LYS A 69 -4.84 18.53 6.93
CA LYS A 69 -5.71 18.77 8.08
C LYS A 69 -5.13 19.82 9.01
N SER A 70 -3.83 19.81 9.17
CA SER A 70 -3.13 20.77 9.99
C SER A 70 -1.66 20.69 9.61
N PRO A 71 -0.82 21.63 10.06
CA PRO A 71 0.59 21.56 9.73
C PRO A 71 1.17 20.22 10.17
N GLY A 72 1.81 19.54 9.26
CA GLY A 72 2.41 18.24 9.54
C GLY A 72 1.44 17.08 9.58
N VAL A 73 0.17 17.29 9.21
CA VAL A 73 -0.82 16.22 9.20
C VAL A 73 -1.55 16.24 7.86
N ASN A 74 -1.12 15.37 6.97
CA ASN A 74 -1.74 15.25 5.66
C ASN A 74 -2.37 13.87 5.54
N GLU A 75 -3.68 13.83 5.42
CA GLU A 75 -4.39 12.58 5.26
C GLU A 75 -4.34 12.14 3.82
N PHE A 76 -4.19 10.85 3.61
CA PHE A 76 -4.14 10.32 2.25
C PHE A 76 -4.93 9.02 2.17
N GLU A 77 -5.34 8.71 0.95
CA GLU A 77 -6.00 7.44 0.68
C GLU A 77 -5.49 6.92 -0.65
N ILE A 78 -5.02 5.67 -0.65
CA ILE A 78 -4.45 5.03 -1.83
C ILE A 78 -5.21 3.74 -2.09
N VAL A 79 -5.48 3.49 -3.37
CA VAL A 79 -6.07 2.23 -3.81
C VAL A 79 -5.12 1.62 -4.83
N MET A 80 -4.90 0.33 -4.71
CA MET A 80 -4.04 -0.37 -5.66
C MET A 80 -4.56 -1.79 -5.83
N THR A 81 -4.03 -2.47 -6.83
CA THR A 81 -4.39 -3.85 -7.11
C THR A 81 -3.32 -4.76 -6.56
N ARG A 82 -3.74 -5.77 -5.84
CA ARG A 82 -2.85 -6.78 -5.32
C ARG A 82 -2.55 -7.80 -6.40
N ILE A 83 -1.27 -8.12 -6.56
CA ILE A 83 -0.84 -9.20 -7.41
C ILE A 83 -0.20 -10.25 -6.53
N ASN A 84 -0.36 -11.50 -6.89
CA ASN A 84 0.34 -12.57 -6.20
C ASN A 84 1.24 -13.25 -7.20
N PRO A 85 2.53 -12.91 -7.23
CA PRO A 85 3.43 -13.50 -8.21
C PRO A 85 3.47 -15.02 -8.14
N ARG A 86 3.31 -15.56 -6.92
CA ARG A 86 3.33 -17.01 -6.76
C ARG A 86 2.05 -17.65 -7.26
N ALA A 87 0.93 -16.96 -7.09
CA ALA A 87 -0.35 -17.49 -7.53
C ALA A 87 -0.37 -17.66 -9.04
N GLU A 88 0.29 -16.75 -9.75
CA GLU A 88 0.35 -16.86 -11.21
C GLU A 88 1.12 -18.10 -11.64
N GLU A 89 2.17 -18.43 -10.91
CA GLU A 89 2.92 -19.64 -11.19
C GLU A 89 2.11 -20.87 -10.83
N ASP A 90 1.46 -20.83 -9.69
CA ASP A 90 0.70 -21.97 -9.19
C ASP A 90 -0.49 -22.26 -10.07
N ASP A 91 -1.04 -21.25 -10.67
CA ASP A 91 -2.22 -21.37 -11.51
C ASP A 91 -1.97 -22.28 -12.69
N ASN A 92 -0.75 -22.39 -13.09
CA ASN A 92 -0.38 -23.22 -14.23
C ASN A 92 -0.12 -24.65 -13.86
N GLY A 93 -0.07 -24.92 -12.58
CA GLY A 93 0.26 -26.25 -12.11
C GLY A 93 -0.91 -27.17 -11.98
#